data_88f16201e8e8112146d3d7f538b674b2
#
_entry.id   88f16201e8e8112146d3d7f538b674b2
#
_cell.length_a   1.000
_cell.length_b   1.000
_cell.length_c   1.000
_cell.angle_alpha   90.00
_cell.angle_beta   90.00
_cell.angle_gamma   90.00
#
_symmetry.space_group_name_H-M   'P 1'
#
loop_
_entity.id
_entity.type
_entity.pdbx_description
1 polymer ?
#
loop_
_entity_poly.entity_id
_entity_poly.type
_entity_poly.pdbx_seq_one_letter_code
_entity_poly.pdbx_strand_id
1 'polypeptide(L)'
;MLDLAQLPNYRARILAEAASLAQNHGADAQAQAWWQMLVTEEALEATPQAVQALDQLQANGATPVDPLRAGLIYVANERWDAALEQLALALEATDDAEQRAELLRHQGLALRAQGDFASALTLLAEAGALVPDASVGRQAQLDWVQTLGQSGATQDAIQGYIEFAASYGDDPRAPVALDRAVQLYERIGDSAGAQRTRIALGERFATSSEGQAALHRVAMQQLGEGQPVAARVFWQALAEANQGAVRARGAFWAGRAAREAGDEQAARELFLAAQAAAPSSYEGARAAEELGGPQQGSIALDAPISAAQWAELEEWVASWATDAAAATPDVTLELSVERAALLEAVGLQREAMAVWRHALDEHPDPQGRFALARAAHADGATYPALLAAERLARQAPSGSAAPPLALQRLRFPTPYPELVVRASQAYNIDPRLFYALMRQESLFNPGATSWVGARGLGQVMPATGSGIAQDLGVSDFVLDDLYRPAVSIRFGTFYLSQRIRDMQGSIHAGLAAYNGGLGNAQRWAGGSSVSDPDLYSERIDFPETYGYVRAVYGFWGYYQSIYQAGLGEE
;
A
#
# COMPACT_ATOMS: atom_id res chain seq x y z
N MET A 1 -9.11 -24.12 -20.41
CA MET A 1 -7.85 -23.89 -19.66
C MET A 1 -7.21 -22.54 -20.01
N LEU A 2 -7.12 -22.17 -21.28
CA LEU A 2 -6.54 -20.86 -21.67
C LEU A 2 -7.28 -19.66 -21.05
N ASP A 3 -8.60 -19.72 -20.99
CA ASP A 3 -9.43 -18.64 -20.42
C ASP A 3 -9.34 -18.55 -18.89
N LEU A 4 -8.80 -19.58 -18.23
CA LEU A 4 -8.57 -19.62 -16.78
C LEU A 4 -7.13 -19.24 -16.40
N ALA A 5 -6.23 -19.16 -17.36
CA ALA A 5 -4.82 -18.83 -17.13
C ALA A 5 -4.64 -17.31 -17.14
N GLN A 6 -4.91 -16.66 -15.99
CA GLN A 6 -4.79 -15.21 -15.82
C GLN A 6 -3.34 -14.73 -15.59
N LEU A 7 -2.44 -15.62 -15.18
CA LEU A 7 -1.03 -15.28 -14.96
C LEU A 7 -0.24 -15.41 -16.27
N PRO A 8 0.42 -14.33 -16.75
CA PRO A 8 1.11 -14.31 -18.04
C PRO A 8 2.08 -15.48 -18.25
N ASN A 9 2.95 -15.75 -17.31
CA ASN A 9 3.92 -16.86 -17.40
C ASN A 9 3.26 -18.24 -17.49
N TYR A 10 2.14 -18.45 -16.79
CA TYR A 10 1.40 -19.71 -16.85
C TYR A 10 0.67 -19.85 -18.19
N ARG A 11 0.05 -18.77 -18.66
CA ARG A 11 -0.62 -18.71 -19.96
C ARG A 11 0.39 -18.97 -21.10
N ALA A 12 1.55 -18.32 -21.06
CA ALA A 12 2.61 -18.52 -22.06
C ALA A 12 3.09 -19.97 -22.14
N ARG A 13 3.28 -20.62 -20.98
CA ARG A 13 3.67 -22.04 -20.93
C ARG A 13 2.61 -22.95 -21.55
N ILE A 14 1.33 -22.76 -21.22
CA ILE A 14 0.24 -23.57 -21.80
C ILE A 14 0.22 -23.40 -23.31
N LEU A 15 0.32 -22.18 -23.83
CA LEU A 15 0.34 -21.90 -25.26
C LEU A 15 1.53 -22.59 -25.96
N ALA A 16 2.73 -22.47 -25.41
CA ALA A 16 3.94 -23.07 -25.97
C ALA A 16 3.90 -24.60 -25.96
N GLU A 17 3.43 -25.20 -24.88
CA GLU A 17 3.25 -26.66 -24.79
C GLU A 17 2.20 -27.16 -25.77
N ALA A 18 1.05 -26.45 -25.87
CA ALA A 18 0.01 -26.78 -26.82
C ALA A 18 0.49 -26.66 -28.28
N ALA A 19 1.23 -25.60 -28.61
CA ALA A 19 1.80 -25.40 -29.94
C ALA A 19 2.80 -26.50 -30.31
N SER A 20 3.71 -26.83 -29.39
CA SER A 20 4.70 -27.89 -29.57
C SER A 20 4.04 -29.27 -29.76
N LEU A 21 2.99 -29.56 -28.98
CA LEU A 21 2.24 -30.80 -29.09
C LEU A 21 1.51 -30.90 -30.43
N ALA A 22 0.86 -29.83 -30.88
CA ALA A 22 0.18 -29.77 -32.18
C ALA A 22 1.16 -29.99 -33.33
N GLN A 23 2.32 -29.36 -33.30
CA GLN A 23 3.39 -29.54 -34.29
C GLN A 23 3.90 -31.00 -34.36
N ASN A 24 4.11 -31.65 -33.22
CA ASN A 24 4.52 -33.03 -33.13
C ASN A 24 3.48 -34.02 -33.68
N HIS A 25 2.22 -33.62 -33.74
CA HIS A 25 1.12 -34.43 -34.28
C HIS A 25 0.69 -33.99 -35.69
N GLY A 26 1.45 -33.15 -36.37
CA GLY A 26 1.16 -32.69 -37.75
C GLY A 26 -0.01 -31.72 -37.85
N ALA A 27 -0.43 -31.08 -36.77
CA ALA A 27 -1.48 -30.08 -36.77
C ALA A 27 -0.84 -28.65 -36.88
N ASP A 28 -0.08 -28.45 -37.96
CA ASP A 28 0.78 -27.28 -38.16
C ASP A 28 0.00 -25.94 -38.12
N ALA A 29 -1.18 -25.88 -38.70
CA ALA A 29 -2.02 -24.66 -38.69
C ALA A 29 -2.43 -24.28 -37.27
N GLN A 30 -2.73 -25.25 -36.40
CA GLN A 30 -3.10 -25.00 -35.01
C GLN A 30 -1.87 -24.60 -34.19
N ALA A 31 -0.74 -25.23 -34.42
CA ALA A 31 0.53 -24.88 -33.79
C ALA A 31 0.90 -23.42 -34.12
N GLN A 32 0.81 -23.05 -35.41
CA GLN A 32 1.07 -21.69 -35.86
C GLN A 32 0.15 -20.66 -35.20
N ALA A 33 -1.15 -20.98 -35.04
CA ALA A 33 -2.09 -20.08 -34.37
C ALA A 33 -1.69 -19.82 -32.91
N TRP A 34 -1.25 -20.84 -32.17
CA TRP A 34 -0.81 -20.66 -30.78
C TRP A 34 0.54 -19.94 -30.67
N TRP A 35 1.49 -20.18 -31.61
CA TRP A 35 2.72 -19.39 -31.69
C TRP A 35 2.42 -17.92 -32.01
N GLN A 36 1.45 -17.64 -32.88
CA GLN A 36 0.99 -16.27 -33.18
C GLN A 36 0.39 -15.60 -31.93
N MET A 37 -0.40 -16.28 -31.12
CA MET A 37 -0.94 -15.73 -29.87
C MET A 37 0.16 -15.30 -28.91
N LEU A 38 1.25 -16.08 -28.79
CA LEU A 38 2.38 -15.75 -27.93
C LEU A 38 3.09 -14.46 -28.35
N VAL A 39 3.16 -14.16 -29.63
CA VAL A 39 3.84 -12.95 -30.13
C VAL A 39 2.91 -11.75 -30.24
N THR A 40 1.59 -11.93 -30.29
CA THR A 40 0.62 -10.83 -30.44
C THR A 40 0.10 -10.32 -29.10
N GLU A 41 0.01 -11.16 -28.05
CA GLU A 41 -0.46 -10.74 -26.73
C GLU A 41 0.63 -9.95 -26.00
N GLU A 42 0.44 -8.65 -25.76
CA GLU A 42 1.39 -7.77 -25.06
C GLU A 42 1.76 -8.28 -23.68
N ALA A 43 0.79 -8.84 -22.93
CA ALA A 43 1.04 -9.39 -21.59
C ALA A 43 2.05 -10.54 -21.57
N LEU A 44 2.34 -11.17 -22.72
CA LEU A 44 3.26 -12.31 -22.84
C LEU A 44 4.66 -11.91 -23.34
N GLU A 45 4.87 -10.66 -23.70
CA GLU A 45 6.09 -10.14 -24.30
C GLU A 45 7.38 -10.49 -23.53
N ALA A 46 7.36 -10.32 -22.22
CA ALA A 46 8.51 -10.59 -21.36
C ALA A 46 8.68 -12.09 -20.99
N THR A 47 8.05 -13.00 -21.75
CA THR A 47 8.16 -14.43 -21.48
C THR A 47 9.17 -15.11 -22.42
N PRO A 48 10.00 -16.06 -21.95
CA PRO A 48 10.89 -16.84 -22.83
C PRO A 48 10.14 -17.58 -23.94
N GLN A 49 8.86 -17.90 -23.72
CA GLN A 49 8.00 -18.56 -24.69
C GLN A 49 7.65 -17.65 -25.88
N ALA A 50 7.61 -16.33 -25.69
CA ALA A 50 7.42 -15.40 -26.80
C ALA A 50 8.65 -15.40 -27.74
N VAL A 51 9.87 -15.48 -27.20
CA VAL A 51 11.11 -15.65 -28.02
C VAL A 51 11.06 -17.00 -28.76
N GLN A 52 10.73 -18.09 -28.06
CA GLN A 52 10.57 -19.40 -28.69
C GLN A 52 9.55 -19.35 -29.84
N ALA A 53 8.44 -18.61 -29.67
CA ALA A 53 7.42 -18.46 -30.70
C ALA A 53 7.94 -17.73 -31.94
N LEU A 54 8.75 -16.67 -31.76
CA LEU A 54 9.43 -15.99 -32.89
C LEU A 54 10.30 -16.96 -33.67
N ASP A 55 11.16 -17.73 -32.98
CA ASP A 55 12.04 -18.72 -33.60
C ASP A 55 11.25 -19.79 -34.38
N GLN A 56 10.16 -20.29 -33.83
CA GLN A 56 9.32 -21.30 -34.46
C GLN A 56 8.55 -20.76 -35.68
N LEU A 57 8.00 -19.55 -35.60
CA LEU A 57 7.29 -18.91 -36.72
C LEU A 57 8.25 -18.65 -37.89
N GLN A 58 9.49 -18.22 -37.61
CA GLN A 58 10.52 -18.00 -38.61
C GLN A 58 10.98 -19.33 -39.25
N ALA A 59 11.23 -20.37 -38.45
CA ALA A 59 11.69 -21.68 -38.95
C ALA A 59 10.64 -22.36 -39.84
N ASN A 60 9.36 -22.16 -39.56
CA ASN A 60 8.24 -22.77 -40.31
C ASN A 60 7.82 -21.97 -41.55
N GLY A 61 8.52 -20.89 -41.92
CA GLY A 61 8.19 -20.04 -43.07
C GLY A 61 6.82 -19.37 -42.95
N ALA A 62 6.37 -19.11 -41.72
CA ALA A 62 5.14 -18.40 -41.44
C ALA A 62 5.19 -16.94 -41.90
N THR A 63 4.04 -16.27 -41.96
CA THR A 63 4.00 -14.82 -42.22
C THR A 63 4.94 -14.12 -41.23
N PRO A 64 5.87 -13.27 -41.69
CA PRO A 64 6.80 -12.57 -40.83
C PRO A 64 6.05 -11.82 -39.72
N VAL A 65 6.52 -11.94 -38.50
CA VAL A 65 6.03 -11.13 -37.40
C VAL A 65 6.45 -9.68 -37.65
N ASP A 66 5.58 -8.74 -37.30
CA ASP A 66 5.90 -7.31 -37.38
C ASP A 66 7.25 -7.02 -36.70
N PRO A 67 8.22 -6.37 -37.37
CA PRO A 67 9.54 -6.12 -36.84
C PRO A 67 9.52 -5.31 -35.52
N LEU A 68 8.61 -4.34 -35.37
CA LEU A 68 8.43 -3.64 -34.09
C LEU A 68 8.09 -4.63 -32.98
N ARG A 69 7.11 -5.49 -33.23
CA ARG A 69 6.65 -6.48 -32.23
C ARG A 69 7.76 -7.47 -31.86
N ALA A 70 8.49 -7.97 -32.87
CA ALA A 70 9.64 -8.84 -32.65
C ALA A 70 10.75 -8.15 -31.85
N GLY A 71 11.06 -6.92 -32.19
CA GLY A 71 12.04 -6.09 -31.50
C GLY A 71 11.70 -5.89 -30.04
N LEU A 72 10.46 -5.56 -29.69
CA LEU A 72 9.99 -5.39 -28.32
C LEU A 72 10.09 -6.70 -27.50
N ILE A 73 9.71 -7.85 -28.08
CA ILE A 73 9.88 -9.15 -27.45
C ILE A 73 11.35 -9.43 -27.14
N TYR A 74 12.24 -9.14 -28.07
CA TYR A 74 13.69 -9.32 -27.85
C TYR A 74 14.23 -8.36 -26.78
N VAL A 75 13.79 -7.10 -26.74
CA VAL A 75 14.15 -6.15 -25.66
C VAL A 75 13.70 -6.68 -24.30
N ALA A 76 12.44 -7.11 -24.18
CA ALA A 76 11.86 -7.61 -22.93
C ALA A 76 12.55 -8.90 -22.41
N ASN A 77 13.20 -9.64 -23.30
CA ASN A 77 13.95 -10.86 -22.97
C ASN A 77 15.48 -10.69 -23.04
N GLU A 78 15.99 -9.47 -23.04
CA GLU A 78 17.42 -9.14 -22.99
C GLU A 78 18.23 -9.71 -24.17
N ARG A 79 17.60 -9.91 -25.34
CA ARG A 79 18.24 -10.38 -26.58
C ARG A 79 18.62 -9.19 -27.45
N TRP A 80 19.58 -8.40 -26.97
CA TRP A 80 19.89 -7.06 -27.46
C TRP A 80 20.26 -7.00 -28.94
N ASP A 81 21.11 -7.93 -29.46
CA ASP A 81 21.52 -7.94 -30.86
C ASP A 81 20.33 -8.18 -31.79
N ALA A 82 19.50 -9.18 -31.47
CA ALA A 82 18.29 -9.48 -32.22
C ALA A 82 17.27 -8.34 -32.13
N ALA A 83 17.16 -7.70 -30.97
CA ALA A 83 16.31 -6.52 -30.78
C ALA A 83 16.75 -5.38 -31.71
N LEU A 84 18.04 -5.05 -31.74
CA LEU A 84 18.59 -3.97 -32.58
C LEU A 84 18.34 -4.21 -34.07
N GLU A 85 18.50 -5.46 -34.55
CA GLU A 85 18.21 -5.86 -35.91
C GLU A 85 16.73 -5.63 -36.29
N GLN A 86 15.81 -6.13 -35.46
CA GLN A 86 14.38 -6.00 -35.74
C GLN A 86 13.88 -4.56 -35.62
N LEU A 87 14.36 -3.81 -34.63
CA LEU A 87 14.00 -2.40 -34.45
C LEU A 87 14.55 -1.53 -35.59
N ALA A 88 15.70 -1.88 -36.18
CA ALA A 88 16.21 -1.19 -37.36
C ALA A 88 15.31 -1.40 -38.59
N LEU A 89 14.86 -2.65 -38.81
CA LEU A 89 13.90 -2.96 -39.88
C LEU A 89 12.57 -2.21 -39.68
N ALA A 90 12.08 -2.14 -38.45
CA ALA A 90 10.87 -1.40 -38.13
C ALA A 90 11.03 0.11 -38.40
N LEU A 91 12.21 0.66 -38.11
CA LEU A 91 12.52 2.08 -38.30
C LEU A 91 12.54 2.47 -39.80
N GLU A 92 12.97 1.57 -40.67
CA GLU A 92 12.93 1.74 -42.12
C GLU A 92 11.51 1.70 -42.69
N ALA A 93 10.58 1.03 -41.98
CA ALA A 93 9.23 0.80 -42.43
C ALA A 93 8.22 1.88 -42.00
N THR A 94 8.61 2.86 -41.18
CA THR A 94 7.71 3.89 -40.68
C THR A 94 8.22 5.30 -40.88
N ASP A 95 7.31 6.21 -41.28
CA ASP A 95 7.55 7.66 -41.36
C ASP A 95 6.86 8.42 -40.20
N ASP A 96 6.10 7.73 -39.35
CA ASP A 96 5.43 8.33 -38.19
C ASP A 96 6.45 8.76 -37.14
N ALA A 97 6.41 10.04 -36.75
CA ALA A 97 7.41 10.63 -35.86
C ALA A 97 7.39 10.05 -34.44
N GLU A 98 6.20 9.74 -33.89
CA GLU A 98 6.10 9.16 -32.55
C GLU A 98 6.60 7.71 -32.56
N GLN A 99 6.21 6.95 -33.57
CA GLN A 99 6.67 5.57 -33.73
C GLN A 99 8.18 5.50 -33.96
N ARG A 100 8.74 6.43 -34.77
CA ARG A 100 10.21 6.55 -34.95
C ARG A 100 10.91 6.87 -33.63
N ALA A 101 10.37 7.80 -32.84
CA ALA A 101 10.93 8.15 -31.54
C ALA A 101 10.92 6.94 -30.57
N GLU A 102 9.84 6.15 -30.59
CA GLU A 102 9.75 4.93 -29.76
C GLU A 102 10.77 3.88 -30.18
N LEU A 103 10.94 3.63 -31.48
CA LEU A 103 11.93 2.71 -32.03
C LEU A 103 13.37 3.13 -31.68
N LEU A 104 13.72 4.39 -31.92
CA LEU A 104 15.05 4.94 -31.56
C LEU A 104 15.30 4.85 -30.05
N ARG A 105 14.28 5.12 -29.24
CA ARG A 105 14.36 4.99 -27.79
C ARG A 105 14.67 3.54 -27.40
N HIS A 106 13.97 2.54 -27.94
CA HIS A 106 14.22 1.13 -27.65
C HIS A 106 15.60 0.66 -28.12
N GLN A 107 16.08 1.13 -29.28
CA GLN A 107 17.45 0.89 -29.73
C GLN A 107 18.47 1.49 -28.76
N GLY A 108 18.25 2.74 -28.32
CA GLY A 108 19.09 3.40 -27.31
C GLY A 108 19.14 2.65 -26.00
N LEU A 109 18.00 2.12 -25.53
CA LEU A 109 17.96 1.30 -24.32
C LEU A 109 18.72 -0.04 -24.47
N ALA A 110 18.63 -0.69 -25.63
CA ALA A 110 19.36 -1.91 -25.93
C ALA A 110 20.88 -1.67 -25.93
N LEU A 111 21.34 -0.59 -26.60
CA LEU A 111 22.75 -0.21 -26.60
C LEU A 111 23.27 0.16 -25.20
N ARG A 112 22.45 0.89 -24.43
CA ARG A 112 22.75 1.16 -23.01
C ARG A 112 22.97 -0.10 -22.21
N ALA A 113 22.12 -1.10 -22.39
CA ALA A 113 22.23 -2.38 -21.69
C ALA A 113 23.50 -3.17 -22.08
N GLN A 114 23.96 -3.01 -23.32
CA GLN A 114 25.24 -3.56 -23.80
C GLN A 114 26.46 -2.74 -23.34
N GLY A 115 26.27 -1.57 -22.73
CA GLY A 115 27.32 -0.68 -22.27
C GLY A 115 27.84 0.29 -23.34
N ASP A 116 27.25 0.31 -24.53
CA ASP A 116 27.54 1.34 -25.56
C ASP A 116 26.76 2.61 -25.24
N PHE A 117 27.23 3.33 -24.24
CA PHE A 117 26.62 4.58 -23.80
C PHE A 117 26.70 5.70 -24.86
N ALA A 118 27.73 5.73 -25.70
CA ALA A 118 27.90 6.76 -26.69
C ALA A 118 26.81 6.69 -27.78
N SER A 119 26.62 5.51 -28.34
CA SER A 119 25.56 5.26 -29.32
C SER A 119 24.18 5.40 -28.71
N ALA A 120 23.97 4.90 -27.48
CA ALA A 120 22.71 5.04 -26.74
C ALA A 120 22.31 6.51 -26.54
N LEU A 121 23.24 7.36 -26.10
CA LEU A 121 23.02 8.80 -25.92
C LEU A 121 22.61 9.48 -27.21
N THR A 122 23.23 9.10 -28.34
CA THR A 122 22.91 9.65 -29.66
C THR A 122 21.45 9.34 -30.05
N LEU A 123 21.07 8.08 -29.97
CA LEU A 123 19.71 7.65 -30.36
C LEU A 123 18.62 8.18 -29.41
N LEU A 124 18.90 8.22 -28.11
CA LEU A 124 17.96 8.76 -27.12
C LEU A 124 17.77 10.27 -27.28
N ALA A 125 18.85 11.02 -27.63
CA ALA A 125 18.73 12.44 -27.93
C ALA A 125 17.91 12.70 -29.21
N GLU A 126 18.13 11.90 -30.27
CA GLU A 126 17.35 11.97 -31.49
C GLU A 126 15.87 11.66 -31.23
N ALA A 127 15.56 10.59 -30.49
CA ALA A 127 14.21 10.23 -30.11
C ALA A 127 13.48 11.36 -29.36
N GLY A 128 14.15 11.98 -28.38
CA GLY A 128 13.60 13.10 -27.62
C GLY A 128 13.38 14.36 -28.48
N ALA A 129 14.23 14.61 -29.45
CA ALA A 129 14.14 15.78 -30.33
C ALA A 129 13.05 15.67 -31.40
N LEU A 130 12.71 14.46 -31.84
CA LEU A 130 11.67 14.23 -32.84
C LEU A 130 10.28 14.68 -32.37
N VAL A 131 9.92 14.41 -31.12
CA VAL A 131 8.58 14.66 -30.56
C VAL A 131 8.68 15.14 -29.10
N PRO A 132 9.28 16.32 -28.85
CA PRO A 132 9.62 16.76 -27.48
C PRO A 132 8.40 16.90 -26.57
N ASP A 133 7.25 17.22 -27.12
CA ASP A 133 6.00 17.42 -26.38
C ASP A 133 5.18 16.13 -26.18
N ALA A 134 5.49 15.08 -26.92
CA ALA A 134 4.83 13.78 -26.77
C ALA A 134 5.42 13.00 -25.56
N SER A 135 4.60 12.09 -25.00
CA SER A 135 5.02 11.27 -23.86
C SER A 135 6.28 10.46 -24.13
N VAL A 136 6.42 9.92 -25.34
CA VAL A 136 7.58 9.12 -25.75
C VAL A 136 8.84 9.97 -25.87
N GLY A 137 8.75 11.20 -26.37
CA GLY A 137 9.89 12.11 -26.44
C GLY A 137 10.39 12.54 -25.07
N ARG A 138 9.48 12.89 -24.16
CA ARG A 138 9.83 13.19 -22.76
C ARG A 138 10.42 11.97 -22.05
N GLN A 139 9.94 10.76 -22.35
CA GLN A 139 10.53 9.54 -21.80
C GLN A 139 11.95 9.30 -22.35
N ALA A 140 12.15 9.53 -23.65
CA ALA A 140 13.48 9.44 -24.27
C ALA A 140 14.48 10.41 -23.64
N GLN A 141 14.06 11.64 -23.31
CA GLN A 141 14.89 12.60 -22.58
C GLN A 141 15.29 12.10 -21.19
N LEU A 142 14.34 11.50 -20.42
CA LEU A 142 14.67 10.91 -19.12
C LEU A 142 15.61 9.71 -19.26
N ASP A 143 15.41 8.86 -20.26
CA ASP A 143 16.30 7.73 -20.53
C ASP A 143 17.71 8.21 -20.95
N TRP A 144 17.78 9.32 -21.69
CA TRP A 144 19.04 9.99 -22.02
C TRP A 144 19.76 10.48 -20.76
N VAL A 145 19.06 11.21 -19.87
CA VAL A 145 19.60 11.69 -18.59
C VAL A 145 20.07 10.53 -17.71
N GLN A 146 19.29 9.47 -17.65
CA GLN A 146 19.68 8.27 -16.89
C GLN A 146 20.96 7.64 -17.48
N THR A 147 21.07 7.61 -18.81
CA THR A 147 22.24 7.07 -19.50
C THR A 147 23.49 7.90 -19.23
N LEU A 148 23.40 9.24 -19.17
CA LEU A 148 24.45 10.12 -18.68
C LEU A 148 24.97 9.72 -17.31
N GLY A 149 24.04 9.48 -16.36
CA GLY A 149 24.40 9.04 -15.00
C GLY A 149 25.11 7.69 -14.97
N GLN A 150 24.73 6.75 -15.84
CA GLN A 150 25.34 5.43 -15.95
C GLN A 150 26.70 5.46 -16.65
N SER A 151 26.91 6.38 -17.61
CA SER A 151 28.20 6.57 -18.30
C SER A 151 29.24 7.25 -17.42
N GLY A 152 28.87 7.72 -16.22
CA GLY A 152 29.76 8.47 -15.31
C GLY A 152 29.64 9.98 -15.40
N ALA A 153 28.87 10.53 -16.35
CA ALA A 153 28.61 11.96 -16.48
C ALA A 153 27.57 12.45 -15.43
N THR A 154 27.91 12.26 -14.16
CA THR A 154 26.95 12.45 -13.04
C THR A 154 26.45 13.90 -12.95
N GLN A 155 27.34 14.89 -13.17
CA GLN A 155 26.95 16.29 -13.09
C GLN A 155 25.99 16.69 -14.21
N ASP A 156 26.18 16.16 -15.42
CA ASP A 156 25.30 16.40 -16.56
C ASP A 156 23.94 15.71 -16.34
N ALA A 157 23.95 14.54 -15.74
CA ALA A 157 22.71 13.84 -15.34
C ALA A 157 21.91 14.64 -14.29
N ILE A 158 22.57 15.19 -13.28
CA ILE A 158 21.92 16.05 -12.27
C ILE A 158 21.24 17.23 -12.96
N GLN A 159 21.99 17.93 -13.81
CA GLN A 159 21.48 19.09 -14.52
C GLN A 159 20.30 18.71 -15.44
N GLY A 160 20.42 17.61 -16.16
CA GLY A 160 19.38 17.10 -17.05
C GLY A 160 18.06 16.77 -16.31
N TYR A 161 18.14 16.16 -15.13
CA TYR A 161 16.93 15.92 -14.32
C TYR A 161 16.28 17.22 -13.84
N ILE A 162 17.07 18.22 -13.44
CA ILE A 162 16.56 19.53 -13.02
C ILE A 162 15.90 20.25 -14.20
N GLU A 163 16.52 20.23 -15.38
CA GLU A 163 15.99 20.83 -16.61
C GLU A 163 14.71 20.14 -17.07
N PHE A 164 14.64 18.81 -16.99
CA PHE A 164 13.41 18.08 -17.29
C PHE A 164 12.26 18.55 -16.40
N ALA A 165 12.47 18.58 -15.09
CA ALA A 165 11.44 19.04 -14.17
C ALA A 165 11.06 20.52 -14.37
N ALA A 166 12.01 21.35 -14.81
CA ALA A 166 11.75 22.77 -15.13
C ALA A 166 10.88 22.91 -16.38
N SER A 167 11.18 22.14 -17.43
CA SER A 167 10.51 22.21 -18.72
C SER A 167 9.14 21.53 -18.73
N TYR A 168 8.97 20.45 -17.96
CA TYR A 168 7.77 19.60 -17.95
C TYR A 168 7.16 19.49 -16.55
N GLY A 169 6.88 20.64 -15.91
CA GLY A 169 6.35 20.67 -14.54
C GLY A 169 5.01 19.93 -14.34
N ASP A 170 4.22 19.80 -15.39
CA ASP A 170 2.93 19.08 -15.36
C ASP A 170 3.09 17.56 -15.62
N ASP A 171 4.27 17.10 -15.98
CA ASP A 171 4.53 15.68 -16.23
C ASP A 171 4.65 14.95 -14.88
N PRO A 172 3.93 13.81 -14.69
CA PRO A 172 3.98 13.05 -13.44
C PRO A 172 5.39 12.51 -13.09
N ARG A 173 6.31 12.51 -14.05
CA ARG A 173 7.73 12.12 -13.86
C ARG A 173 8.60 13.25 -13.34
N ALA A 174 8.14 14.52 -13.37
CA ALA A 174 8.93 15.66 -12.95
C ALA A 174 9.37 15.62 -11.47
N PRO A 175 8.49 15.27 -10.49
CA PRO A 175 8.93 15.10 -9.11
C PRO A 175 9.94 13.96 -8.93
N VAL A 176 9.77 12.85 -9.65
CA VAL A 176 10.74 11.73 -9.65
C VAL A 176 12.10 12.18 -10.20
N ALA A 177 12.11 13.00 -11.26
CA ALA A 177 13.34 13.54 -11.82
C ALA A 177 14.12 14.40 -10.80
N LEU A 178 13.44 15.30 -10.07
CA LEU A 178 14.10 16.07 -9.02
C LEU A 178 14.60 15.19 -7.86
N ASP A 179 13.84 14.16 -7.48
CA ASP A 179 14.30 13.22 -6.44
C ASP A 179 15.56 12.45 -6.89
N ARG A 180 15.65 12.08 -8.18
CA ARG A 180 16.86 11.49 -8.75
C ARG A 180 18.04 12.45 -8.71
N ALA A 181 17.82 13.74 -9.01
CA ALA A 181 18.86 14.76 -8.87
C ALA A 181 19.35 14.89 -7.42
N VAL A 182 18.44 14.86 -6.44
CA VAL A 182 18.78 14.86 -5.00
C VAL A 182 19.66 13.65 -4.66
N GLN A 183 19.28 12.44 -5.08
CA GLN A 183 20.03 11.21 -4.82
C GLN A 183 21.44 11.25 -5.45
N LEU A 184 21.57 11.84 -6.63
CA LEU A 184 22.87 12.00 -7.29
C LEU A 184 23.76 13.02 -6.58
N TYR A 185 23.21 14.16 -6.13
CA TYR A 185 23.94 15.11 -5.28
C TYR A 185 24.44 14.48 -3.98
N GLU A 186 23.59 13.68 -3.31
CA GLU A 186 23.98 12.94 -2.09
C GLU A 186 25.12 11.96 -2.39
N ARG A 187 25.06 11.24 -3.53
CA ARG A 187 26.09 10.28 -3.95
C ARG A 187 27.45 10.93 -4.17
N ILE A 188 27.49 12.15 -4.74
CA ILE A 188 28.76 12.89 -4.95
C ILE A 188 29.18 13.74 -3.75
N GLY A 189 28.40 13.71 -2.65
CA GLY A 189 28.69 14.45 -1.41
C GLY A 189 28.37 15.96 -1.47
N ASP A 190 27.64 16.43 -2.48
CA ASP A 190 27.17 17.83 -2.53
C ASP A 190 25.87 17.99 -1.71
N SER A 191 26.03 18.08 -0.39
CA SER A 191 24.93 18.27 0.53
C SER A 191 24.15 19.57 0.29
N ALA A 192 24.82 20.62 -0.16
CA ALA A 192 24.19 21.90 -0.44
C ALA A 192 23.30 21.82 -1.70
N GLY A 193 23.78 21.16 -2.77
CA GLY A 193 23.00 20.88 -3.96
C GLY A 193 21.78 20.01 -3.66
N ALA A 194 21.98 18.92 -2.91
CA ALA A 194 20.90 18.05 -2.45
C ALA A 194 19.83 18.82 -1.69
N GLN A 195 20.22 19.67 -0.73
CA GLN A 195 19.29 20.44 0.08
C GLN A 195 18.48 21.46 -0.75
N ARG A 196 19.15 22.24 -1.62
CA ARG A 196 18.44 23.18 -2.50
C ARG A 196 17.43 22.48 -3.41
N THR A 197 17.83 21.37 -4.03
CA THR A 197 16.96 20.61 -4.93
C THR A 197 15.81 19.96 -4.18
N ARG A 198 16.04 19.47 -2.95
CA ARG A 198 15.00 18.90 -2.10
C ARG A 198 13.96 19.95 -1.70
N ILE A 199 14.38 21.17 -1.35
CA ILE A 199 13.46 22.28 -1.07
C ILE A 199 12.62 22.57 -2.31
N ALA A 200 13.26 22.74 -3.47
CA ALA A 200 12.54 23.00 -4.73
C ALA A 200 11.54 21.87 -5.10
N LEU A 201 11.91 20.61 -4.85
CA LEU A 201 11.01 19.45 -5.03
C LEU A 201 9.78 19.58 -4.12
N GLY A 202 9.97 19.87 -2.85
CA GLY A 202 8.88 20.02 -1.89
C GLY A 202 7.95 21.19 -2.21
N GLU A 203 8.50 22.34 -2.56
CA GLU A 203 7.73 23.56 -2.86
C GLU A 203 6.91 23.44 -4.16
N ARG A 204 7.50 22.83 -5.19
CA ARG A 204 6.84 22.72 -6.51
C ARG A 204 5.86 21.55 -6.61
N PHE A 205 6.12 20.46 -5.91
CA PHE A 205 5.39 19.20 -6.03
C PHE A 205 4.87 18.68 -4.69
N ALA A 206 4.39 19.58 -3.83
CA ALA A 206 3.94 19.28 -2.47
C ALA A 206 2.84 18.20 -2.37
N THR A 207 2.13 17.93 -3.47
CA THR A 207 1.08 16.89 -3.55
C THR A 207 1.60 15.54 -4.04
N SER A 208 2.80 15.47 -4.65
CA SER A 208 3.42 14.21 -5.04
C SER A 208 4.04 13.49 -3.84
N SER A 209 4.23 12.16 -3.93
CA SER A 209 4.91 11.37 -2.89
C SER A 209 6.33 11.85 -2.61
N GLU A 210 7.07 12.22 -3.67
CA GLU A 210 8.43 12.72 -3.59
C GLU A 210 8.49 14.09 -2.91
N GLY A 211 7.57 15.00 -3.29
CA GLY A 211 7.48 16.34 -2.69
C GLY A 211 7.07 16.30 -1.22
N GLN A 212 6.12 15.44 -0.86
CA GLN A 212 5.71 15.20 0.53
C GLN A 212 6.88 14.69 1.37
N ALA A 213 7.62 13.70 0.86
CA ALA A 213 8.82 13.18 1.53
C ALA A 213 9.92 14.24 1.65
N ALA A 214 10.09 15.07 0.61
CA ALA A 214 11.06 16.16 0.59
C ALA A 214 10.75 17.21 1.67
N LEU A 215 9.51 17.71 1.74
CA LEU A 215 9.08 18.67 2.76
C LEU A 215 9.30 18.13 4.18
N HIS A 216 8.88 16.88 4.41
CA HIS A 216 9.06 16.27 5.72
C HIS A 216 10.53 16.12 6.09
N ARG A 217 11.38 15.65 5.18
CA ARG A 217 12.82 15.47 5.42
C ARG A 217 13.54 16.81 5.69
N VAL A 218 13.22 17.87 4.93
CA VAL A 218 13.77 19.21 5.16
C VAL A 218 13.36 19.71 6.55
N ALA A 219 12.08 19.58 6.89
CA ALA A 219 11.56 20.03 8.18
C ALA A 219 12.19 19.25 9.35
N MET A 220 12.32 17.91 9.25
CA MET A 220 13.00 17.08 10.27
C MET A 220 14.46 17.49 10.46
N GLN A 221 15.17 17.82 9.38
CA GLN A 221 16.53 18.33 9.46
C GLN A 221 16.59 19.66 10.20
N GLN A 222 15.72 20.62 9.85
CA GLN A 222 15.66 21.92 10.52
C GLN A 222 15.35 21.78 12.02
N LEU A 223 14.43 20.87 12.38
CA LEU A 223 14.13 20.56 13.77
C LEU A 223 15.36 19.99 14.51
N GLY A 224 16.06 19.04 13.88
CA GLY A 224 17.29 18.45 14.42
C GLY A 224 18.45 19.44 14.59
N GLU A 225 18.46 20.51 13.80
CA GLU A 225 19.39 21.65 13.91
C GLU A 225 18.96 22.71 14.95
N GLY A 226 17.85 22.47 15.68
CA GLY A 226 17.32 23.39 16.67
C GLY A 226 16.64 24.62 16.07
N GLN A 227 16.11 24.49 14.86
CA GLN A 227 15.41 25.56 14.12
C GLN A 227 13.91 25.27 13.99
N PRO A 228 13.12 25.19 15.08
CA PRO A 228 11.74 24.76 15.03
C PRO A 228 10.84 25.72 14.21
N VAL A 229 11.13 27.02 14.20
CA VAL A 229 10.38 27.99 13.41
C VAL A 229 10.55 27.72 11.91
N ALA A 230 11.76 27.40 11.45
CA ALA A 230 12.02 27.05 10.04
C ALA A 230 11.37 25.70 9.69
N ALA A 231 11.48 24.70 10.56
CA ALA A 231 10.83 23.40 10.37
C ALA A 231 9.31 23.53 10.19
N ARG A 232 8.66 24.37 11.00
CA ARG A 232 7.22 24.62 10.95
C ARG A 232 6.75 25.05 9.57
N VAL A 233 7.50 25.90 8.87
CA VAL A 233 7.13 26.41 7.53
C VAL A 233 6.94 25.26 6.54
N PHE A 234 7.87 24.31 6.49
CA PHE A 234 7.79 23.17 5.56
C PHE A 234 6.65 22.20 5.91
N TRP A 235 6.40 21.95 7.20
CA TRP A 235 5.27 21.12 7.61
C TRP A 235 3.92 21.81 7.40
N GLN A 236 3.83 23.12 7.54
CA GLN A 236 2.62 23.87 7.19
C GLN A 236 2.35 23.80 5.68
N ALA A 237 3.38 23.97 4.84
CA ALA A 237 3.26 23.78 3.39
C ALA A 237 2.76 22.35 3.03
N LEU A 238 3.28 21.31 3.72
CA LEU A 238 2.79 19.95 3.56
C LEU A 238 1.30 19.82 3.93
N ALA A 239 0.87 20.43 5.03
CA ALA A 239 -0.51 20.37 5.49
C ALA A 239 -1.48 21.15 4.57
N GLU A 240 -1.06 22.30 4.07
CA GLU A 240 -1.88 23.17 3.23
C GLU A 240 -2.11 22.58 1.84
N ALA A 241 -1.09 21.95 1.27
CA ALA A 241 -1.17 21.34 -0.07
C ALA A 241 -1.97 20.03 -0.11
N ASN A 242 -2.22 19.38 1.02
CA ASN A 242 -2.74 18.03 1.07
C ASN A 242 -4.02 17.89 1.92
N GLN A 243 -4.62 16.69 1.89
CA GLN A 243 -5.80 16.31 2.67
C GLN A 243 -5.55 15.01 3.45
N GLY A 244 -6.49 14.64 4.33
CA GLY A 244 -6.46 13.37 5.06
C GLY A 244 -5.20 13.18 5.90
N ALA A 245 -4.61 11.99 5.84
CA ALA A 245 -3.46 11.62 6.66
C ALA A 245 -2.19 12.46 6.38
N VAL A 246 -1.98 12.90 5.14
CA VAL A 246 -0.83 13.75 4.80
C VAL A 246 -0.98 15.15 5.41
N ARG A 247 -2.19 15.72 5.36
CA ARG A 247 -2.52 16.97 6.07
C ARG A 247 -2.32 16.81 7.57
N ALA A 248 -2.83 15.72 8.15
CA ALA A 248 -2.66 15.43 9.57
C ALA A 248 -1.18 15.36 9.97
N ARG A 249 -0.34 14.70 9.15
CA ARG A 249 1.11 14.62 9.37
C ARG A 249 1.76 16.01 9.37
N GLY A 250 1.49 16.82 8.35
CA GLY A 250 2.03 18.18 8.27
C GLY A 250 1.60 19.02 9.47
N ALA A 251 0.31 19.02 9.80
CA ALA A 251 -0.24 19.81 10.90
C ALA A 251 0.29 19.35 12.27
N PHE A 252 0.39 18.04 12.52
CA PHE A 252 0.92 17.52 13.78
C PHE A 252 2.37 17.93 14.02
N TRP A 253 3.24 17.71 13.03
CA TRP A 253 4.65 18.05 13.16
C TRP A 253 4.88 19.57 13.20
N ALA A 254 4.07 20.36 12.46
CA ALA A 254 4.06 21.83 12.59
C ALA A 254 3.64 22.26 13.99
N GLY A 255 2.65 21.58 14.59
CA GLY A 255 2.22 21.84 15.97
C GLY A 255 3.31 21.55 16.99
N ARG A 256 4.04 20.43 16.82
CA ARG A 256 5.21 20.12 17.67
C ARG A 256 6.31 21.17 17.55
N ALA A 257 6.61 21.59 16.32
CA ALA A 257 7.60 22.64 16.07
C ALA A 257 7.16 24.00 16.65
N ALA A 258 5.87 24.34 16.58
CA ALA A 258 5.32 25.54 17.21
C ALA A 258 5.49 25.52 18.73
N ARG A 259 5.20 24.39 19.37
CA ARG A 259 5.38 24.20 20.82
C ARG A 259 6.85 24.34 21.23
N GLU A 260 7.76 23.71 20.47
CA GLU A 260 9.20 23.81 20.74
C GLU A 260 9.72 25.24 20.58
N ALA A 261 9.10 26.03 19.69
CA ALA A 261 9.35 27.45 19.54
C ALA A 261 8.68 28.35 20.62
N GLY A 262 7.88 27.76 21.53
CA GLY A 262 7.15 28.49 22.58
C GLY A 262 5.82 29.11 22.14
N ASP A 263 5.30 28.77 20.94
CA ASP A 263 4.03 29.25 20.41
C ASP A 263 2.91 28.23 20.69
N GLU A 264 2.45 28.20 21.95
CA GLU A 264 1.43 27.24 22.43
C GLU A 264 0.07 27.44 21.74
N GLN A 265 -0.28 28.68 21.34
CA GLN A 265 -1.54 28.92 20.65
C GLN A 265 -1.51 28.28 19.26
N ALA A 266 -0.49 28.56 18.47
CA ALA A 266 -0.35 27.94 17.15
C ALA A 266 -0.22 26.42 17.25
N ALA A 267 0.48 25.90 18.24
CA ALA A 267 0.59 24.47 18.49
C ALA A 267 -0.79 23.82 18.68
N ARG A 268 -1.64 24.42 19.54
CA ARG A 268 -3.00 23.94 19.79
C ARG A 268 -3.87 23.95 18.53
N GLU A 269 -3.84 25.03 17.75
CA GLU A 269 -4.60 25.15 16.49
C GLU A 269 -4.17 24.08 15.49
N LEU A 270 -2.88 23.83 15.35
CA LEU A 270 -2.31 22.83 14.45
C LEU A 270 -2.63 21.40 14.89
N PHE A 271 -2.62 21.09 16.19
CA PHE A 271 -3.05 19.78 16.68
C PHE A 271 -4.55 19.54 16.45
N LEU A 272 -5.40 20.55 16.64
CA LEU A 272 -6.82 20.45 16.29
C LEU A 272 -7.01 20.17 14.79
N ALA A 273 -6.25 20.85 13.94
CA ALA A 273 -6.28 20.61 12.49
C ALA A 273 -5.79 19.19 12.12
N ALA A 274 -4.77 18.68 12.78
CA ALA A 274 -4.28 17.33 12.57
C ALA A 274 -5.32 16.27 12.96
N GLN A 275 -5.92 16.40 14.13
CA GLN A 275 -6.98 15.51 14.62
C GLN A 275 -8.21 15.53 13.69
N ALA A 276 -8.64 16.71 13.26
CA ALA A 276 -9.79 16.84 12.36
C ALA A 276 -9.52 16.26 10.96
N ALA A 277 -8.29 16.37 10.45
CA ALA A 277 -7.93 15.92 9.10
C ALA A 277 -7.96 14.39 8.97
N ALA A 278 -7.49 13.65 9.98
CA ALA A 278 -7.47 12.18 9.96
C ALA A 278 -7.49 11.60 11.39
N PRO A 279 -8.67 11.50 12.03
CA PRO A 279 -8.78 11.08 13.44
C PRO A 279 -8.22 9.70 13.74
N SER A 280 -8.27 8.77 12.78
CA SER A 280 -7.77 7.40 12.91
C SER A 280 -6.33 7.21 12.42
N SER A 281 -5.64 8.29 12.04
CA SER A 281 -4.21 8.25 11.71
C SER A 281 -3.35 8.34 12.98
N TYR A 282 -2.09 7.99 12.84
CA TYR A 282 -1.09 8.18 13.88
C TYR A 282 -1.08 9.61 14.41
N GLU A 283 -0.96 10.57 13.52
CA GLU A 283 -0.88 11.98 13.88
C GLU A 283 -2.19 12.52 14.47
N GLY A 284 -3.34 12.01 14.02
CA GLY A 284 -4.62 12.33 14.63
C GLY A 284 -4.70 11.87 16.08
N ALA A 285 -4.26 10.66 16.37
CA ALA A 285 -4.21 10.10 17.71
C ALA A 285 -3.20 10.86 18.60
N ARG A 286 -1.99 11.09 18.08
CA ARG A 286 -0.95 11.84 18.80
C ARG A 286 -1.37 13.30 19.07
N ALA A 287 -2.01 13.95 18.09
CA ALA A 287 -2.54 15.30 18.27
C ALA A 287 -3.62 15.35 19.37
N ALA A 288 -4.48 14.35 19.45
CA ALA A 288 -5.46 14.24 20.53
C ALA A 288 -4.79 14.16 21.90
N GLU A 289 -3.71 13.39 22.02
CA GLU A 289 -2.93 13.30 23.28
C GLU A 289 -2.29 14.64 23.64
N GLU A 290 -1.73 15.37 22.67
CA GLU A 290 -1.14 16.70 22.88
C GLU A 290 -2.17 17.76 23.29
N LEU A 291 -3.45 17.52 22.99
CA LEU A 291 -4.58 18.36 23.41
C LEU A 291 -5.17 17.97 24.79
N GLY A 292 -4.61 16.99 25.47
CA GLY A 292 -5.04 16.56 26.80
C GLY A 292 -5.64 15.15 26.82
N GLY A 293 -5.46 14.41 25.77
CA GLY A 293 -5.92 13.04 25.56
C GLY A 293 -7.17 12.94 24.69
N PRO A 294 -7.40 11.78 24.04
CA PRO A 294 -8.61 11.53 23.29
C PRO A 294 -9.82 11.64 24.21
N GLN A 295 -10.90 12.21 23.70
CA GLN A 295 -12.18 12.10 24.40
C GLN A 295 -12.48 10.59 24.57
N GLN A 296 -12.67 10.19 25.84
CA GLN A 296 -12.96 8.78 26.14
C GLN A 296 -14.34 8.43 25.63
N GLY A 297 -14.43 7.43 24.75
CA GLY A 297 -15.69 6.87 24.30
C GLY A 297 -16.47 6.27 25.46
N SER A 298 -17.76 6.35 25.38
CA SER A 298 -18.68 5.87 26.43
C SER A 298 -19.34 4.53 26.09
N ILE A 299 -19.10 4.00 24.90
CA ILE A 299 -19.73 2.75 24.43
C ILE A 299 -18.96 1.56 24.99
N ALA A 300 -19.66 0.64 25.65
CA ALA A 300 -19.07 -0.61 26.11
C ALA A 300 -18.61 -1.48 24.93
N LEU A 301 -17.55 -2.26 25.12
CA LEU A 301 -16.98 -3.10 24.06
C LEU A 301 -17.95 -4.18 23.55
N ASP A 302 -18.90 -4.61 24.36
CA ASP A 302 -19.94 -5.59 24.06
C ASP A 302 -21.29 -4.98 23.63
N ALA A 303 -21.41 -3.66 23.62
CA ALA A 303 -22.68 -3.00 23.28
C ALA A 303 -23.09 -3.30 21.82
N PRO A 304 -24.35 -3.65 21.53
CA PRO A 304 -24.83 -3.85 20.17
C PRO A 304 -24.97 -2.51 19.42
N ILE A 305 -24.97 -2.54 18.10
CA ILE A 305 -25.39 -1.40 17.27
C ILE A 305 -26.93 -1.33 17.36
N SER A 306 -27.46 -0.22 17.87
CA SER A 306 -28.89 -0.07 18.08
C SER A 306 -29.66 0.11 16.77
N ALA A 307 -30.98 -0.15 16.80
CA ALA A 307 -31.85 0.09 15.64
C ALA A 307 -31.82 1.56 15.17
N ALA A 308 -31.72 2.51 16.11
CA ALA A 308 -31.62 3.93 15.78
C ALA A 308 -30.31 4.24 15.05
N GLN A 309 -29.19 3.65 15.47
CA GLN A 309 -27.89 3.83 14.80
C GLN A 309 -27.87 3.20 13.39
N TRP A 310 -28.58 2.09 13.19
CA TRP A 310 -28.76 1.51 11.85
C TRP A 310 -29.61 2.40 10.95
N ALA A 311 -30.69 2.99 11.46
CA ALA A 311 -31.53 3.91 10.70
C ALA A 311 -30.75 5.18 10.30
N GLU A 312 -29.94 5.74 11.21
CA GLU A 312 -29.06 6.89 10.91
C GLU A 312 -28.06 6.55 9.79
N LEU A 313 -27.48 5.35 9.79
CA LEU A 313 -26.58 4.91 8.73
C LEU A 313 -27.32 4.76 7.38
N GLU A 314 -28.51 4.20 7.39
CA GLU A 314 -29.34 4.07 6.19
C GLU A 314 -29.70 5.44 5.59
N GLU A 315 -30.13 6.40 6.43
CA GLU A 315 -30.41 7.78 6.01
C GLU A 315 -29.15 8.48 5.45
N TRP A 316 -27.99 8.25 6.11
CA TRP A 316 -26.72 8.80 5.63
C TRP A 316 -26.36 8.28 4.25
N VAL A 317 -26.48 6.97 4.00
CA VAL A 317 -26.25 6.38 2.66
C VAL A 317 -27.24 6.97 1.65
N ALA A 318 -28.53 7.02 1.98
CA ALA A 318 -29.58 7.54 1.11
C ALA A 318 -29.38 9.02 0.76
N SER A 319 -28.72 9.81 1.60
CA SER A 319 -28.51 11.24 1.40
C SER A 319 -27.60 11.57 0.20
N TRP A 320 -26.76 10.63 -0.24
CA TRP A 320 -25.81 10.84 -1.34
C TRP A 320 -25.81 9.74 -2.41
N ALA A 321 -26.41 8.59 -2.13
CA ALA A 321 -26.51 7.47 -3.08
C ALA A 321 -27.80 7.64 -3.91
N THR A 322 -27.72 8.29 -5.05
CA THR A 322 -28.89 8.72 -5.86
C THR A 322 -29.51 7.63 -6.71
N ASP A 323 -28.85 6.51 -6.95
CA ASP A 323 -29.34 5.39 -7.75
C ASP A 323 -29.98 4.28 -6.90
N ALA A 324 -30.96 4.67 -6.06
CA ALA A 324 -31.79 3.70 -5.39
C ALA A 324 -32.73 3.04 -6.43
N ALA A 325 -32.31 1.97 -7.06
CA ALA A 325 -33.27 0.93 -7.45
C ALA A 325 -33.98 0.55 -6.15
N ALA A 326 -35.30 0.86 -6.08
CA ALA A 326 -36.15 0.59 -4.92
C ALA A 326 -35.82 -0.80 -4.38
N ALA A 327 -35.61 -0.88 -3.05
CA ALA A 327 -35.21 -2.08 -2.35
C ALA A 327 -36.16 -3.27 -2.63
N THR A 328 -35.95 -3.92 -3.75
CA THR A 328 -36.39 -5.30 -3.94
C THR A 328 -35.47 -6.14 -3.06
N PRO A 329 -36.01 -7.06 -2.23
CA PRO A 329 -35.17 -7.99 -1.47
C PRO A 329 -34.16 -8.63 -2.41
N ASP A 330 -32.87 -8.42 -2.15
CA ASP A 330 -31.82 -9.00 -2.97
C ASP A 330 -31.65 -10.47 -2.60
N VAL A 331 -32.40 -11.32 -3.29
CA VAL A 331 -32.39 -12.78 -3.08
C VAL A 331 -30.97 -13.34 -3.23
N THR A 332 -30.12 -12.73 -4.06
CA THR A 332 -28.72 -13.20 -4.26
C THR A 332 -27.87 -12.92 -3.03
N LEU A 333 -28.08 -11.78 -2.39
CA LEU A 333 -27.43 -11.44 -1.13
C LEU A 333 -27.89 -12.36 0.00
N GLU A 334 -29.22 -12.56 0.14
CA GLU A 334 -29.78 -13.46 1.16
C GLU A 334 -29.23 -14.88 1.03
N LEU A 335 -29.20 -15.44 -0.17
CA LEU A 335 -28.62 -16.76 -0.46
C LEU A 335 -27.11 -16.82 -0.15
N SER A 336 -26.36 -15.76 -0.43
CA SER A 336 -24.94 -15.69 -0.12
C SER A 336 -24.69 -15.67 1.38
N VAL A 337 -25.49 -14.91 2.14
CA VAL A 337 -25.42 -14.86 3.61
C VAL A 337 -25.73 -16.24 4.20
N GLU A 338 -26.85 -16.87 3.80
CA GLU A 338 -27.24 -18.21 4.29
C GLU A 338 -26.17 -19.26 3.97
N ARG A 339 -25.64 -19.24 2.75
CA ARG A 339 -24.58 -20.17 2.34
C ARG A 339 -23.30 -19.97 3.14
N ALA A 340 -22.90 -18.74 3.39
CA ALA A 340 -21.70 -18.43 4.18
C ALA A 340 -21.89 -18.91 5.64
N ALA A 341 -23.04 -18.61 6.27
CA ALA A 341 -23.37 -19.04 7.61
C ALA A 341 -23.36 -20.57 7.75
N LEU A 342 -23.94 -21.31 6.79
CA LEU A 342 -23.90 -22.77 6.76
C LEU A 342 -22.47 -23.33 6.66
N LEU A 343 -21.62 -22.73 5.83
CA LEU A 343 -20.22 -23.11 5.70
C LEU A 343 -19.42 -22.86 6.99
N GLU A 344 -19.66 -21.72 7.65
CA GLU A 344 -19.06 -21.41 8.95
C GLU A 344 -19.50 -22.39 10.04
N ALA A 345 -20.79 -22.72 10.09
CA ALA A 345 -21.34 -23.66 11.06
C ALA A 345 -20.73 -25.07 10.98
N VAL A 346 -20.29 -25.50 9.79
CA VAL A 346 -19.61 -26.79 9.59
C VAL A 346 -18.07 -26.68 9.58
N GLY A 347 -17.53 -25.50 9.93
CA GLY A 347 -16.09 -25.27 10.06
C GLY A 347 -15.35 -25.01 8.74
N LEU A 348 -16.04 -24.81 7.62
CA LEU A 348 -15.47 -24.53 6.30
C LEU A 348 -15.22 -23.01 6.12
N GLN A 349 -14.35 -22.45 6.96
CA GLN A 349 -14.09 -21.01 7.06
C GLN A 349 -13.54 -20.40 5.76
N ARG A 350 -12.70 -21.14 5.00
CA ARG A 350 -12.12 -20.64 3.74
C ARG A 350 -13.19 -20.51 2.65
N GLU A 351 -14.07 -21.48 2.58
CA GLU A 351 -15.18 -21.53 1.64
C GLU A 351 -16.23 -20.45 1.98
N ALA A 352 -16.56 -20.27 3.25
CA ALA A 352 -17.41 -19.18 3.71
C ALA A 352 -16.82 -17.82 3.31
N MET A 353 -15.52 -17.63 3.50
CA MET A 353 -14.83 -16.42 3.13
C MET A 353 -14.84 -16.16 1.62
N ALA A 354 -14.78 -17.21 0.80
CA ALA A 354 -14.90 -17.09 -0.65
C ALA A 354 -16.31 -16.61 -1.06
N VAL A 355 -17.35 -17.11 -0.40
CA VAL A 355 -18.74 -16.65 -0.62
C VAL A 355 -18.89 -15.16 -0.25
N TRP A 356 -18.37 -14.74 0.92
CA TRP A 356 -18.40 -13.35 1.35
C TRP A 356 -17.67 -12.41 0.38
N ARG A 357 -16.50 -12.82 -0.14
CA ARG A 357 -15.76 -12.04 -1.14
C ARG A 357 -16.54 -11.89 -2.43
N HIS A 358 -17.14 -12.98 -2.91
CA HIS A 358 -18.00 -12.95 -4.09
C HIS A 358 -19.16 -11.99 -3.89
N ALA A 359 -19.88 -12.07 -2.77
CA ALA A 359 -20.96 -11.15 -2.44
C ALA A 359 -20.49 -9.67 -2.40
N LEU A 360 -19.29 -9.42 -1.88
CA LEU A 360 -18.67 -8.09 -1.90
C LEU A 360 -18.43 -7.56 -3.32
N ASP A 361 -18.13 -8.40 -4.28
CA ASP A 361 -17.84 -8.01 -5.66
C ASP A 361 -19.12 -7.88 -6.50
N GLU A 362 -20.13 -8.69 -6.23
CA GLU A 362 -21.45 -8.62 -6.85
C GLU A 362 -22.28 -7.39 -6.41
N HIS A 363 -21.99 -6.83 -5.25
CA HIS A 363 -22.68 -5.65 -4.71
C HIS A 363 -21.74 -4.45 -4.61
N PRO A 364 -21.36 -3.81 -5.73
CA PRO A 364 -20.42 -2.69 -5.74
C PRO A 364 -21.04 -1.34 -5.34
N ASP A 365 -22.37 -1.21 -5.40
CA ASP A 365 -23.10 0.02 -5.13
C ASP A 365 -23.22 0.30 -3.62
N PRO A 366 -23.51 1.56 -3.21
CA PRO A 366 -23.59 1.93 -1.80
C PRO A 366 -24.66 1.20 -0.99
N GLN A 367 -25.84 0.98 -1.58
CA GLN A 367 -26.95 0.27 -0.91
C GLN A 367 -26.62 -1.20 -0.73
N GLY A 368 -26.06 -1.86 -1.75
CA GLY A 368 -25.57 -3.22 -1.67
C GLY A 368 -24.47 -3.38 -0.61
N ARG A 369 -23.53 -2.43 -0.52
CA ARG A 369 -22.49 -2.40 0.54
C ARG A 369 -23.10 -2.25 1.94
N PHE A 370 -24.09 -1.37 2.09
CA PHE A 370 -24.80 -1.20 3.36
C PHE A 370 -25.54 -2.48 3.76
N ALA A 371 -26.33 -3.07 2.84
CA ALA A 371 -27.06 -4.30 3.08
C ALA A 371 -26.14 -5.45 3.46
N LEU A 372 -25.02 -5.63 2.76
CA LEU A 372 -24.00 -6.64 3.04
C LEU A 372 -23.35 -6.41 4.41
N ALA A 373 -22.97 -5.17 4.75
CA ALA A 373 -22.39 -4.86 6.06
C ALA A 373 -23.34 -5.20 7.21
N ARG A 374 -24.63 -4.88 7.03
CA ARG A 374 -25.69 -5.17 8.01
C ARG A 374 -25.94 -6.68 8.15
N ALA A 375 -26.03 -7.39 7.03
CA ALA A 375 -26.26 -8.84 7.02
C ALA A 375 -25.09 -9.61 7.63
N ALA A 376 -23.86 -9.30 7.22
CA ALA A 376 -22.65 -9.92 7.76
C ALA A 376 -22.47 -9.62 9.26
N HIS A 377 -22.82 -8.39 9.70
CA HIS A 377 -22.78 -8.04 11.13
C HIS A 377 -23.82 -8.83 11.94
N ALA A 378 -25.02 -9.01 11.41
CA ALA A 378 -26.09 -9.78 12.07
C ALA A 378 -25.72 -11.26 12.20
N ASP A 379 -24.99 -11.81 11.25
CA ASP A 379 -24.48 -13.19 11.26
C ASP A 379 -23.19 -13.37 12.12
N GLY A 380 -22.65 -12.27 12.68
CA GLY A 380 -21.39 -12.29 13.45
C GLY A 380 -20.12 -12.36 12.59
N ALA A 381 -20.25 -12.28 11.27
CA ALA A 381 -19.15 -12.31 10.31
C ALA A 381 -18.41 -10.97 10.28
N THR A 382 -17.53 -10.73 11.26
CA THR A 382 -16.87 -9.44 11.49
C THR A 382 -16.03 -8.98 10.31
N TYR A 383 -15.23 -9.87 9.71
CA TYR A 383 -14.33 -9.52 8.60
C TYR A 383 -15.09 -9.00 7.36
N PRO A 384 -16.10 -9.70 6.80
CA PRO A 384 -16.85 -9.18 5.67
C PRO A 384 -17.66 -7.93 6.00
N ALA A 385 -18.23 -7.81 7.22
CA ALA A 385 -18.92 -6.60 7.66
C ALA A 385 -17.99 -5.38 7.65
N LEU A 386 -16.77 -5.54 8.17
CA LEU A 386 -15.74 -4.50 8.15
C LEU A 386 -15.35 -4.13 6.72
N LEU A 387 -15.11 -5.09 5.84
CA LEU A 387 -14.73 -4.81 4.44
C LEU A 387 -15.83 -4.07 3.69
N ALA A 388 -17.10 -4.46 3.87
CA ALA A 388 -18.23 -3.77 3.27
C ALA A 388 -18.33 -2.33 3.78
N ALA A 389 -18.18 -2.12 5.10
CA ALA A 389 -18.18 -0.80 5.72
C ALA A 389 -17.02 0.09 5.25
N GLU A 390 -15.81 -0.46 5.09
CA GLU A 390 -14.66 0.28 4.55
C GLU A 390 -14.87 0.69 3.09
N ARG A 391 -15.42 -0.20 2.27
CA ARG A 391 -15.73 0.11 0.87
C ARG A 391 -16.86 1.14 0.77
N LEU A 392 -17.89 1.05 1.62
CA LEU A 392 -18.98 2.02 1.71
C LEU A 392 -18.46 3.41 2.11
N ALA A 393 -17.64 3.49 3.13
CA ALA A 393 -17.06 4.75 3.60
C ALA A 393 -16.23 5.47 2.53
N ARG A 394 -15.53 4.73 1.65
CA ARG A 394 -14.74 5.30 0.54
C ARG A 394 -15.59 5.80 -0.62
N GLN A 395 -16.83 5.35 -0.75
CA GLN A 395 -17.75 5.78 -1.80
C GLN A 395 -18.44 7.10 -1.47
N ALA A 396 -18.46 7.52 -0.20
CA ALA A 396 -19.06 8.77 0.20
C ALA A 396 -18.37 9.95 -0.51
N PRO A 397 -19.14 10.83 -1.18
CA PRO A 397 -18.59 11.99 -1.87
C PRO A 397 -17.86 12.94 -0.91
N SER A 398 -16.86 13.66 -1.42
CA SER A 398 -16.22 14.73 -0.66
C SER A 398 -17.25 15.79 -0.27
N GLY A 399 -17.30 16.14 1.02
CA GLY A 399 -18.28 17.08 1.56
C GLY A 399 -19.58 16.46 2.10
N SER A 400 -19.73 15.13 2.04
CA SER A 400 -20.81 14.44 2.76
C SER A 400 -20.74 14.73 4.26
N ALA A 401 -21.88 14.57 4.95
CA ALA A 401 -21.92 14.61 6.41
C ALA A 401 -20.95 13.58 7.01
N ALA A 402 -20.49 13.85 8.23
CA ALA A 402 -19.59 12.92 8.93
C ALA A 402 -20.22 11.51 9.02
N PRO A 403 -19.41 10.45 8.86
CA PRO A 403 -19.90 9.08 8.93
C PRO A 403 -20.61 8.79 10.28
N PRO A 404 -21.83 8.22 10.26
CA PRO A 404 -22.56 7.89 11.48
C PRO A 404 -21.81 6.92 12.37
N LEU A 405 -22.16 6.89 13.65
CA LEU A 405 -21.52 6.04 14.65
C LEU A 405 -21.59 4.55 14.29
N ALA A 406 -22.69 4.09 13.70
CA ALA A 406 -22.81 2.70 13.24
C ALA A 406 -21.72 2.34 12.22
N LEU A 407 -21.46 3.21 11.24
CA LEU A 407 -20.40 2.98 10.24
C LEU A 407 -19.01 2.97 10.90
N GLN A 408 -18.77 3.89 11.84
CA GLN A 408 -17.52 3.91 12.59
C GLN A 408 -17.30 2.61 13.36
N ARG A 409 -18.36 2.08 14.02
CA ARG A 409 -18.31 0.83 14.79
C ARG A 409 -18.13 -0.40 13.89
N LEU A 410 -18.73 -0.43 12.70
CA LEU A 410 -18.48 -1.50 11.71
C LEU A 410 -17.04 -1.51 11.20
N ARG A 411 -16.43 -0.34 11.07
CA ARG A 411 -15.02 -0.20 10.65
C ARG A 411 -14.03 -0.48 11.78
N PHE A 412 -14.46 -0.29 13.03
CA PHE A 412 -13.70 -0.54 14.26
C PHE A 412 -14.49 -1.47 15.18
N PRO A 413 -14.73 -2.72 14.76
CA PRO A 413 -15.55 -3.66 15.52
C PRO A 413 -14.81 -4.23 16.74
N THR A 414 -15.59 -4.75 17.67
CA THR A 414 -15.10 -5.33 18.94
C THR A 414 -15.56 -6.78 19.12
N PRO A 415 -15.18 -7.73 18.22
CA PRO A 415 -15.55 -9.14 18.36
C PRO A 415 -14.86 -9.76 19.58
N TYR A 416 -15.48 -10.80 20.14
CA TYR A 416 -14.95 -11.57 21.29
C TYR A 416 -14.65 -10.71 22.53
N PRO A 417 -15.55 -9.78 22.97
CA PRO A 417 -15.21 -8.76 23.96
C PRO A 417 -14.77 -9.35 25.31
N GLU A 418 -15.42 -10.42 25.78
CA GLU A 418 -15.06 -11.09 27.04
C GLU A 418 -13.66 -11.71 27.00
N LEU A 419 -13.29 -12.33 25.85
CA LEU A 419 -11.95 -12.92 25.68
C LEU A 419 -10.88 -11.84 25.67
N VAL A 420 -11.13 -10.74 24.94
CA VAL A 420 -10.18 -9.63 24.84
C VAL A 420 -10.02 -8.93 26.19
N VAL A 421 -11.11 -8.60 26.89
CA VAL A 421 -11.04 -7.95 28.21
C VAL A 421 -10.34 -8.84 29.22
N ARG A 422 -10.66 -10.14 29.27
CA ARG A 422 -10.02 -11.10 30.19
C ARG A 422 -8.50 -11.20 29.94
N ALA A 423 -8.09 -11.35 28.65
CA ALA A 423 -6.67 -11.43 28.31
C ALA A 423 -5.95 -10.11 28.61
N SER A 424 -6.58 -8.98 28.29
CA SER A 424 -6.04 -7.65 28.54
C SER A 424 -5.82 -7.36 30.02
N GLN A 425 -6.76 -7.73 30.89
CA GLN A 425 -6.62 -7.65 32.34
C GLN A 425 -5.49 -8.55 32.86
N ALA A 426 -5.40 -9.80 32.37
CA ALA A 426 -4.38 -10.74 32.80
C ALA A 426 -2.95 -10.28 32.50
N TYR A 427 -2.76 -9.53 31.42
CA TYR A 427 -1.44 -9.11 30.93
C TYR A 427 -1.19 -7.60 31.00
N ASN A 428 -2.10 -6.85 31.62
CA ASN A 428 -2.02 -5.39 31.79
C ASN A 428 -1.86 -4.64 30.45
N ILE A 429 -2.73 -4.96 29.49
CA ILE A 429 -2.83 -4.29 28.18
C ILE A 429 -4.19 -3.58 28.09
N ASP A 430 -4.25 -2.38 27.51
CA ASP A 430 -5.53 -1.75 27.15
C ASP A 430 -6.24 -2.64 26.09
N PRO A 431 -7.48 -3.11 26.33
CA PRO A 431 -8.20 -3.95 25.36
C PRO A 431 -8.35 -3.27 24.00
N ARG A 432 -8.48 -1.94 23.96
CA ARG A 432 -8.59 -1.15 22.74
C ARG A 432 -7.29 -1.17 21.92
N LEU A 433 -6.13 -1.26 22.57
CA LEU A 433 -4.83 -1.44 21.90
C LEU A 433 -4.76 -2.83 21.23
N PHE A 434 -5.27 -3.86 21.92
CA PHE A 434 -5.26 -5.20 21.32
C PHE A 434 -6.27 -5.32 20.16
N TYR A 435 -7.43 -4.65 20.23
CA TYR A 435 -8.33 -4.52 19.07
C TYR A 435 -7.66 -3.82 17.88
N ALA A 436 -6.94 -2.74 18.12
CA ALA A 436 -6.18 -2.04 17.08
C ALA A 436 -5.13 -2.96 16.43
N LEU A 437 -4.44 -3.77 17.23
CA LEU A 437 -3.50 -4.77 16.74
C LEU A 437 -4.19 -5.84 15.89
N MET A 438 -5.26 -6.48 16.38
CA MET A 438 -6.00 -7.49 15.59
C MET A 438 -6.54 -6.93 14.28
N ARG A 439 -6.97 -5.65 14.28
CA ARG A 439 -7.42 -4.97 13.06
C ARG A 439 -6.29 -4.88 12.03
N GLN A 440 -5.08 -4.55 12.45
CA GLN A 440 -3.92 -4.46 11.57
C GLN A 440 -3.44 -5.83 11.10
N GLU A 441 -3.44 -6.84 11.98
CA GLU A 441 -2.88 -8.16 11.71
C GLU A 441 -3.77 -9.01 10.79
N SER A 442 -5.07 -9.05 11.04
CA SER A 442 -5.97 -10.00 10.41
C SER A 442 -7.28 -9.40 9.89
N LEU A 443 -7.55 -8.13 10.15
CA LEU A 443 -8.90 -7.55 10.00
C LEU A 443 -9.97 -8.40 10.70
N PHE A 444 -9.61 -9.00 11.84
CA PHE A 444 -10.46 -9.93 12.62
C PHE A 444 -10.82 -11.24 11.91
N ASN A 445 -10.04 -11.68 10.93
CA ASN A 445 -10.20 -12.99 10.31
C ASN A 445 -9.46 -14.06 11.15
N PRO A 446 -10.17 -14.95 11.87
CA PRO A 446 -9.52 -15.97 12.71
C PRO A 446 -8.76 -17.01 11.89
N GLY A 447 -9.13 -17.23 10.63
CA GLY A 447 -8.48 -18.15 9.71
C GLY A 447 -7.30 -17.54 8.94
N ALA A 448 -6.89 -16.31 9.25
CA ALA A 448 -5.82 -15.63 8.52
C ALA A 448 -4.47 -16.36 8.65
N THR A 449 -3.79 -16.49 7.51
CA THR A 449 -2.42 -17.02 7.43
C THR A 449 -1.61 -16.11 6.51
N SER A 450 -0.51 -15.55 7.02
CA SER A 450 0.38 -14.74 6.21
C SER A 450 1.25 -15.61 5.29
N TRP A 451 1.88 -15.01 4.29
CA TRP A 451 2.78 -15.70 3.37
C TRP A 451 4.02 -16.29 4.08
N VAL A 452 4.41 -15.76 5.25
CA VAL A 452 5.48 -16.27 6.10
C VAL A 452 4.97 -17.26 7.18
N GLY A 453 3.66 -17.57 7.20
CA GLY A 453 3.07 -18.57 8.07
C GLY A 453 2.59 -18.07 9.44
N ALA A 454 2.50 -16.75 9.68
CA ALA A 454 1.84 -16.21 10.87
C ALA A 454 0.34 -16.54 10.85
N ARG A 455 -0.28 -16.81 12.03
CA ARG A 455 -1.62 -17.42 12.11
C ARG A 455 -2.56 -16.69 13.06
N GLY A 456 -3.84 -16.68 12.67
CA GLY A 456 -4.98 -16.27 13.49
C GLY A 456 -5.10 -14.76 13.70
N LEU A 457 -5.93 -14.36 14.67
CA LEU A 457 -6.29 -12.96 14.92
C LEU A 457 -5.09 -12.05 15.21
N GLY A 458 -4.12 -12.52 15.99
CA GLY A 458 -2.91 -11.78 16.37
C GLY A 458 -1.70 -12.09 15.49
N GLN A 459 -1.85 -12.86 14.41
CA GLN A 459 -0.77 -13.26 13.49
C GLN A 459 0.51 -13.73 14.20
N VAL A 460 0.33 -14.68 15.12
CA VAL A 460 1.44 -15.25 15.88
C VAL A 460 2.21 -16.25 15.00
N MET A 461 3.53 -16.09 14.93
CA MET A 461 4.39 -17.03 14.23
C MET A 461 4.41 -18.39 14.93
N PRO A 462 4.47 -19.54 14.21
CA PRO A 462 4.50 -20.88 14.80
C PRO A 462 5.54 -21.07 15.89
N ALA A 463 6.77 -20.64 15.68
CA ALA A 463 7.85 -20.72 16.68
C ALA A 463 7.55 -19.86 17.92
N THR A 464 7.02 -18.65 17.72
CA THR A 464 6.61 -17.76 18.81
C THR A 464 5.45 -18.39 19.59
N GLY A 465 4.46 -18.98 18.92
CA GLY A 465 3.33 -19.67 19.58
C GLY A 465 3.79 -20.84 20.46
N SER A 466 4.75 -21.66 19.98
CA SER A 466 5.33 -22.73 20.77
C SER A 466 6.09 -22.22 22.01
N GLY A 467 6.83 -21.13 21.88
CA GLY A 467 7.51 -20.48 23.02
C GLY A 467 6.50 -19.94 24.04
N ILE A 468 5.45 -19.26 23.57
CA ILE A 468 4.38 -18.75 24.46
C ILE A 468 3.66 -19.91 25.18
N ALA A 469 3.37 -21.00 24.49
CA ALA A 469 2.75 -22.18 25.10
C ALA A 469 3.62 -22.72 26.25
N GLN A 470 4.95 -22.80 26.04
CA GLN A 470 5.89 -23.21 27.08
C GLN A 470 5.89 -22.23 28.26
N ASP A 471 5.97 -20.90 28.00
CA ASP A 471 5.97 -19.86 29.04
C ASP A 471 4.68 -19.87 29.86
N LEU A 472 3.55 -20.20 29.24
CA LEU A 472 2.22 -20.26 29.87
C LEU A 472 1.86 -21.65 30.43
N GLY A 473 2.72 -22.66 30.30
CA GLY A 473 2.49 -24.04 30.77
C GLY A 473 1.38 -24.77 30.02
N VAL A 474 1.14 -24.44 28.75
CA VAL A 474 0.11 -25.10 27.89
C VAL A 474 0.77 -26.32 27.20
N SER A 475 0.58 -27.51 27.77
CA SER A 475 1.28 -28.75 27.35
C SER A 475 0.68 -29.42 26.11
N ASP A 476 -0.59 -29.17 25.81
CA ASP A 476 -1.34 -29.79 24.72
C ASP A 476 -1.51 -28.89 23.50
N PHE A 477 -0.75 -27.79 23.44
CA PHE A 477 -0.79 -26.83 22.34
C PHE A 477 -0.33 -27.46 21.02
N VAL A 478 -1.14 -27.29 19.98
CA VAL A 478 -0.80 -27.58 18.59
C VAL A 478 -0.88 -26.31 17.75
N LEU A 479 -0.10 -26.23 16.66
CA LEU A 479 0.04 -24.99 15.88
C LEU A 479 -1.30 -24.46 15.31
N ASP A 480 -2.24 -25.35 15.03
CA ASP A 480 -3.56 -24.97 14.51
C ASP A 480 -4.46 -24.34 15.58
N ASP A 481 -4.12 -24.47 16.86
CA ASP A 481 -4.82 -23.74 17.93
C ASP A 481 -4.70 -22.22 17.79
N LEU A 482 -3.68 -21.72 17.07
CA LEU A 482 -3.52 -20.29 16.77
C LEU A 482 -4.69 -19.72 15.94
N TYR A 483 -5.46 -20.55 15.25
CA TYR A 483 -6.70 -20.14 14.56
C TYR A 483 -7.91 -20.04 15.51
N ARG A 484 -7.83 -20.61 16.70
CA ARG A 484 -8.90 -20.52 17.70
C ARG A 484 -8.86 -19.15 18.37
N PRO A 485 -9.98 -18.37 18.34
CA PRO A 485 -9.99 -17.01 18.89
C PRO A 485 -9.47 -16.91 20.33
N ALA A 486 -9.87 -17.83 21.20
CA ALA A 486 -9.45 -17.83 22.60
C ALA A 486 -7.92 -17.99 22.77
N VAL A 487 -7.28 -18.82 21.94
CA VAL A 487 -5.83 -19.03 21.96
C VAL A 487 -5.11 -17.86 21.31
N SER A 488 -5.55 -17.44 20.12
CA SER A 488 -4.93 -16.34 19.39
C SER A 488 -4.96 -15.03 20.17
N ILE A 489 -6.08 -14.69 20.80
CA ILE A 489 -6.24 -13.52 21.65
C ILE A 489 -5.32 -13.61 22.87
N ARG A 490 -5.35 -14.72 23.60
CA ARG A 490 -4.51 -14.91 24.79
C ARG A 490 -3.03 -14.83 24.47
N PHE A 491 -2.57 -15.51 23.41
CA PHE A 491 -1.16 -15.57 23.03
C PHE A 491 -0.68 -14.22 22.46
N GLY A 492 -1.47 -13.60 21.58
CA GLY A 492 -1.15 -12.29 21.01
C GLY A 492 -1.05 -11.21 22.08
N THR A 493 -2.02 -11.16 23.04
CA THR A 493 -1.99 -10.20 24.15
C THR A 493 -0.78 -10.43 25.07
N PHE A 494 -0.48 -11.69 25.39
CA PHE A 494 0.70 -12.05 26.18
C PHE A 494 1.98 -11.60 25.48
N TYR A 495 2.14 -11.90 24.18
CA TYR A 495 3.31 -11.52 23.42
C TYR A 495 3.49 -10.01 23.33
N LEU A 496 2.41 -9.25 23.07
CA LEU A 496 2.44 -7.80 23.08
C LEU A 496 2.90 -7.26 24.42
N SER A 497 2.36 -7.80 25.52
CA SER A 497 2.76 -7.36 26.85
C SER A 497 4.25 -7.63 27.15
N GLN A 498 4.80 -8.75 26.69
CA GLN A 498 6.23 -9.03 26.79
C GLN A 498 7.03 -7.98 26.00
N ARG A 499 6.66 -7.71 24.74
CA ARG A 499 7.38 -6.74 23.88
C ARG A 499 7.36 -5.34 24.48
N ILE A 500 6.23 -4.90 25.03
CA ILE A 500 6.15 -3.59 25.72
C ILE A 500 7.06 -3.57 26.96
N ARG A 501 7.08 -4.64 27.77
CA ARG A 501 7.99 -4.74 28.93
C ARG A 501 9.46 -4.73 28.53
N ASP A 502 9.84 -5.49 27.50
CA ASP A 502 11.21 -5.53 26.98
C ASP A 502 11.68 -4.15 26.47
N MET A 503 10.73 -3.33 26.02
CA MET A 503 10.97 -1.95 25.59
C MET A 503 10.62 -0.91 26.66
N GLN A 504 10.77 -1.29 27.95
CA GLN A 504 10.66 -0.41 29.12
C GLN A 504 9.32 0.34 29.22
N GLY A 505 8.24 -0.27 28.77
CA GLY A 505 6.88 0.28 28.81
C GLY A 505 6.50 1.15 27.60
N SER A 506 7.38 1.34 26.64
CA SER A 506 7.07 2.09 25.41
C SER A 506 6.14 1.28 24.51
N ILE A 507 4.92 1.78 24.29
CA ILE A 507 3.95 1.16 23.39
C ILE A 507 4.47 1.17 21.94
N HIS A 508 5.03 2.29 21.48
CA HIS A 508 5.59 2.41 20.11
C HIS A 508 6.69 1.38 19.86
N ALA A 509 7.63 1.28 20.78
CA ALA A 509 8.72 0.33 20.64
C ALA A 509 8.27 -1.12 20.87
N GLY A 510 7.25 -1.35 21.70
CA GLY A 510 6.61 -2.65 21.88
C GLY A 510 5.91 -3.13 20.59
N LEU A 511 5.19 -2.25 19.92
CA LEU A 511 4.58 -2.52 18.61
C LEU A 511 5.63 -2.77 17.52
N ALA A 512 6.71 -1.97 17.52
CA ALA A 512 7.84 -2.18 16.61
C ALA A 512 8.52 -3.53 16.85
N ALA A 513 8.65 -3.95 18.13
CA ALA A 513 9.20 -5.25 18.51
C ALA A 513 8.26 -6.41 18.15
N TYR A 514 6.96 -6.21 18.19
CA TYR A 514 5.95 -7.21 17.81
C TYR A 514 6.08 -7.57 16.33
N ASN A 515 6.12 -6.56 15.45
CA ASN A 515 6.19 -6.74 13.99
C ASN A 515 7.63 -6.93 13.48
N GLY A 516 8.54 -6.02 13.81
CA GLY A 516 9.92 -5.99 13.30
C GLY A 516 10.94 -6.79 14.11
N GLY A 517 10.52 -7.36 15.25
CA GLY A 517 11.38 -8.12 16.16
C GLY A 517 12.13 -7.26 17.17
N LEU A 518 12.36 -7.83 18.36
CA LEU A 518 12.94 -7.14 19.52
C LEU A 518 14.32 -6.51 19.21
N GLY A 519 15.20 -7.24 18.52
CA GLY A 519 16.56 -6.74 18.21
C GLY A 519 16.54 -5.49 17.33
N ASN A 520 15.63 -5.42 16.34
CA ASN A 520 15.47 -4.23 15.52
C ASN A 520 14.87 -3.07 16.33
N ALA A 521 13.85 -3.33 17.16
CA ALA A 521 13.24 -2.31 18.00
C ALA A 521 14.27 -1.67 18.96
N GLN A 522 15.16 -2.48 19.56
CA GLN A 522 16.26 -2.00 20.39
C GLN A 522 17.30 -1.20 19.58
N ARG A 523 17.60 -1.60 18.36
CA ARG A 523 18.49 -0.86 17.45
C ARG A 523 17.93 0.53 17.16
N TRP A 524 16.65 0.64 16.83
CA TRP A 524 15.98 1.93 16.60
C TRP A 524 15.91 2.82 17.83
N ALA A 525 15.88 2.22 19.02
CA ALA A 525 15.96 2.94 20.28
C ALA A 525 17.38 3.47 20.59
N GLY A 526 18.42 3.05 19.84
CA GLY A 526 19.80 3.48 20.05
C GLY A 526 20.40 3.03 21.38
N GLY A 527 19.90 1.92 21.95
CA GLY A 527 20.37 1.35 23.23
C GLY A 527 19.90 2.12 24.47
N SER A 528 18.98 3.07 24.33
CA SER A 528 18.42 3.85 25.45
C SER A 528 16.89 3.66 25.53
N SER A 529 16.27 4.18 26.59
CA SER A 529 14.82 4.26 26.69
C SER A 529 14.25 5.20 25.63
N VAL A 530 13.04 4.90 25.15
CA VAL A 530 12.31 5.75 24.19
C VAL A 530 11.74 6.95 24.94
N SER A 531 12.42 8.09 24.87
CA SER A 531 11.99 9.34 25.52
C SER A 531 10.98 10.12 24.65
N ASP A 532 11.11 10.02 23.33
CA ASP A 532 10.22 10.65 22.36
C ASP A 532 9.68 9.59 21.38
N PRO A 533 8.41 9.21 21.51
CA PRO A 533 7.83 8.15 20.70
C PRO A 533 7.69 8.52 19.22
N ASP A 534 7.49 9.81 18.90
CA ASP A 534 7.35 10.26 17.52
C ASP A 534 8.70 10.23 16.80
N LEU A 535 9.76 10.74 17.45
CA LEU A 535 11.12 10.66 16.90
C LEU A 535 11.64 9.20 16.86
N TYR A 536 11.24 8.34 17.80
CA TYR A 536 11.51 6.91 17.72
C TYR A 536 10.88 6.31 16.46
N SER A 537 9.62 6.61 16.21
CA SER A 537 8.89 6.08 15.04
C SER A 537 9.56 6.50 13.72
N GLU A 538 10.08 7.72 13.63
CA GLU A 538 10.80 8.21 12.44
C GLU A 538 12.18 7.54 12.22
N ARG A 539 12.71 6.81 13.22
CA ARG A 539 13.96 6.02 13.09
C ARG A 539 13.74 4.61 12.57
N ILE A 540 12.50 4.16 12.47
CA ILE A 540 12.18 2.83 11.97
C ILE A 540 12.47 2.79 10.47
N ASP A 541 13.51 2.05 10.07
CA ASP A 541 13.99 1.95 8.70
C ASP A 541 13.38 0.78 7.90
N PHE A 542 12.50 -0.01 8.53
CA PHE A 542 11.70 -1.02 7.84
C PHE A 542 10.33 -0.43 7.46
N PRO A 543 10.03 -0.21 6.16
CA PRO A 543 8.79 0.42 5.73
C PRO A 543 7.53 -0.26 6.26
N GLU A 544 7.54 -1.60 6.33
CA GLU A 544 6.42 -2.38 6.89
C GLU A 544 6.22 -2.07 8.37
N THR A 545 7.28 -2.14 9.18
CA THR A 545 7.20 -1.88 10.62
C THR A 545 6.88 -0.42 10.93
N TYR A 546 7.43 0.52 10.15
CA TYR A 546 7.07 1.93 10.24
C TYR A 546 5.56 2.15 10.04
N GLY A 547 5.01 1.58 8.96
CA GLY A 547 3.57 1.64 8.67
C GLY A 547 2.73 0.94 9.72
N TYR A 548 3.19 -0.21 10.21
CA TYR A 548 2.52 -1.00 11.25
C TYR A 548 2.34 -0.24 12.56
N VAL A 549 3.43 0.30 13.12
CA VAL A 549 3.39 1.06 14.38
C VAL A 549 2.41 2.22 14.28
N ARG A 550 2.47 2.96 13.19
CA ARG A 550 1.61 4.13 12.95
C ARG A 550 0.14 3.74 12.77
N ALA A 551 -0.13 2.65 12.04
CA ALA A 551 -1.48 2.17 11.84
C ALA A 551 -2.11 1.69 13.16
N VAL A 552 -1.42 0.82 13.91
CA VAL A 552 -1.95 0.29 15.18
C VAL A 552 -2.16 1.41 16.20
N TYR A 553 -1.23 2.34 16.29
CA TYR A 553 -1.35 3.46 17.23
C TYR A 553 -2.51 4.39 16.87
N GLY A 554 -2.66 4.74 15.59
CA GLY A 554 -3.77 5.55 15.11
C GLY A 554 -5.13 4.86 15.35
N PHE A 555 -5.22 3.57 15.08
CA PHE A 555 -6.42 2.78 15.38
C PHE A 555 -6.72 2.74 16.87
N TRP A 556 -5.70 2.57 17.72
CA TRP A 556 -5.88 2.59 19.17
C TRP A 556 -6.50 3.90 19.67
N GLY A 557 -5.97 5.06 19.23
CA GLY A 557 -6.55 6.36 19.55
C GLY A 557 -8.01 6.50 19.07
N TYR A 558 -8.31 5.94 17.91
CA TYR A 558 -9.68 5.95 17.39
C TYR A 558 -10.61 5.01 18.17
N TYR A 559 -10.16 3.81 18.56
CA TYR A 559 -10.91 2.93 19.47
C TYR A 559 -11.19 3.64 20.80
N GLN A 560 -10.23 4.37 21.36
CA GLN A 560 -10.40 5.15 22.58
C GLN A 560 -11.48 6.23 22.45
N SER A 561 -11.64 6.82 21.29
CA SER A 561 -12.66 7.84 21.04
C SER A 561 -14.09 7.28 20.93
N ILE A 562 -14.23 5.98 20.62
CA ILE A 562 -15.53 5.32 20.47
C ILE A 562 -15.90 4.56 21.75
N TYR A 563 -14.97 3.79 22.31
CA TYR A 563 -15.26 2.77 23.33
C TYR A 563 -14.62 3.08 24.67
N GLN A 564 -15.33 2.74 25.75
CA GLN A 564 -14.71 2.58 27.06
C GLN A 564 -13.79 1.33 27.10
N ALA A 565 -12.91 1.23 28.12
CA ALA A 565 -11.96 0.12 28.21
C ALA A 565 -12.57 -1.18 28.81
N GLY A 566 -13.88 -1.31 28.89
CA GLY A 566 -14.55 -2.44 29.55
C GLY A 566 -15.85 -2.85 28.88
N LEU A 567 -16.44 -3.90 29.46
CA LEU A 567 -17.79 -4.34 29.12
C LEU A 567 -18.84 -3.42 29.75
N GLY A 568 -20.07 -3.47 29.28
CA GLY A 568 -21.21 -2.83 29.93
C GLY A 568 -21.45 -3.40 31.34
N GLU A 569 -22.02 -2.58 32.24
CA GLU A 569 -22.55 -3.10 33.47
C GLU A 569 -23.82 -3.92 33.14
N GLU A 570 -23.92 -5.15 33.71
CA GLU A 570 -25.10 -5.99 33.58
C GLU A 570 -26.34 -5.38 34.23
#